data_1a8715b99dc9f9b5d041072f16395a5c
#
_entry.id   1a8715b99dc9f9b5d041072f16395a5c
#
_cell.length_a   1.000
_cell.length_b   1.000
_cell.length_c   1.000
_cell.angle_alpha   90.00
_cell.angle_beta   90.00
_cell.angle_gamma   90.00
#
_symmetry.space_group_name_H-M   'P 1'
#
loop_
_entity.id
_entity.type
_entity.pdbx_description
1 polymer ?
#
loop_
_entity_poly.entity_id
_entity_poly.type
_entity_poly.pdbx_seq_one_letter_code
_entity_poly.pdbx_strand_id
1 'polypeptide(L)'
;MQRDDWFPTPIWHFDVPNYEQLNKKLLQAICVEKQKDNQGVSWSNGIGWHSNNYLHQRPEFQDIAEIIVNNALEAGEEIGFDLKKFTMILGNCWAVVNPKFAFNFVHNHPNSVLSGVYYVKAPENCGGIFFKDSRDAAHMFMPALAEMTPWMLQKITYKATAGKMIIFPSWLNHGVEPNLSDEERVCISFNISMTYLI
;
A
#
# COMPACT_ATOMS: atom_id res chain seq x y z
N MET A 1 -19.54 33.21 -2.56
CA MET A 1 -18.94 32.44 -3.67
C MET A 1 -19.20 30.98 -3.39
N GLN A 2 -19.69 30.21 -4.38
CA GLN A 2 -19.78 28.75 -4.32
C GLN A 2 -18.51 28.14 -4.92
N ARG A 3 -18.06 26.96 -4.40
CA ARG A 3 -16.91 26.22 -4.90
C ARG A 3 -17.28 24.74 -4.92
N ASP A 4 -16.95 24.07 -6.02
CA ASP A 4 -17.04 22.62 -6.16
C ASP A 4 -15.62 22.05 -6.22
N ASP A 5 -15.39 20.95 -5.51
CA ASP A 5 -14.10 20.23 -5.49
C ASP A 5 -14.23 18.96 -6.34
N TRP A 6 -13.75 19.03 -7.58
CA TRP A 6 -13.83 17.93 -8.54
C TRP A 6 -12.58 17.07 -8.55
N PHE A 7 -12.75 15.80 -8.93
CA PHE A 7 -11.69 14.80 -9.07
C PHE A 7 -10.98 14.46 -7.75
N PRO A 8 -11.73 14.09 -6.69
CA PRO A 8 -11.12 13.62 -5.46
C PRO A 8 -10.38 12.31 -5.71
N THR A 9 -9.27 12.11 -5.00
CA THR A 9 -8.50 10.87 -5.01
C THR A 9 -8.71 10.16 -3.69
N PRO A 10 -9.46 9.04 -3.64
CA PRO A 10 -9.71 8.33 -2.40
C PRO A 10 -8.47 7.54 -1.95
N ILE A 11 -8.19 7.58 -0.66
CA ILE A 11 -7.21 6.72 0.02
C ILE A 11 -7.87 6.24 1.30
N TRP A 12 -8.07 4.93 1.41
CA TRP A 12 -8.65 4.31 2.60
C TRP A 12 -7.54 3.87 3.55
N HIS A 13 -7.74 4.07 4.82
CA HIS A 13 -6.81 3.58 5.85
C HIS A 13 -7.57 3.19 7.10
N PHE A 14 -7.17 2.11 7.73
CA PHE A 14 -7.76 1.60 8.96
C PHE A 14 -6.76 0.76 9.73
N ASP A 15 -7.06 0.53 11.01
CA ASP A 15 -6.26 -0.32 11.88
C ASP A 15 -6.94 -1.70 11.98
N VAL A 16 -6.22 -2.76 11.61
CA VAL A 16 -6.74 -4.13 11.66
C VAL A 16 -6.91 -4.56 13.12
N PRO A 17 -8.12 -5.00 13.53
CA PRO A 17 -8.34 -5.45 14.90
C PRO A 17 -7.45 -6.65 15.29
N ASN A 18 -6.98 -6.68 16.53
CA ASN A 18 -6.15 -7.77 17.08
C ASN A 18 -4.89 -8.06 16.24
N TYR A 19 -4.33 -7.03 15.63
CA TYR A 19 -3.20 -7.12 14.69
C TYR A 19 -1.94 -7.74 15.35
N GLU A 20 -1.76 -7.66 16.65
CA GLU A 20 -0.57 -8.15 17.33
C GLU A 20 -0.38 -9.66 17.15
N GLN A 21 -1.48 -10.43 17.25
CA GLN A 21 -1.44 -11.88 17.04
C GLN A 21 -1.21 -12.22 15.57
N LEU A 22 -1.87 -11.50 14.65
CA LEU A 22 -1.72 -11.64 13.22
C LEU A 22 -0.26 -11.32 12.83
N ASN A 23 0.27 -10.19 13.28
CA ASN A 23 1.62 -9.74 12.96
C ASN A 23 2.68 -10.72 13.46
N LYS A 24 2.50 -11.34 14.63
CA LYS A 24 3.41 -12.37 15.13
C LYS A 24 3.48 -13.57 14.19
N LYS A 25 2.33 -14.06 13.69
CA LYS A 25 2.27 -15.16 12.72
C LYS A 25 2.92 -14.74 11.39
N LEU A 26 2.56 -13.56 10.89
CA LEU A 26 3.07 -13.04 9.61
C LEU A 26 4.58 -12.82 9.64
N LEU A 27 5.15 -12.28 10.73
CA LEU A 27 6.60 -12.12 10.88
C LEU A 27 7.33 -13.46 10.81
N GLN A 28 6.81 -14.50 11.47
CA GLN A 28 7.38 -15.84 11.41
C GLN A 28 7.32 -16.40 9.97
N ALA A 29 6.18 -16.29 9.30
CA ALA A 29 6.01 -16.77 7.94
C ALA A 29 6.94 -16.02 6.95
N ILE A 30 7.03 -14.69 7.05
CA ILE A 30 7.92 -13.86 6.23
C ILE A 30 9.38 -14.23 6.46
N CYS A 31 9.80 -14.48 7.72
CA CYS A 31 11.14 -14.91 8.03
C CYS A 31 11.49 -16.26 7.35
N VAL A 32 10.56 -17.22 7.38
CA VAL A 32 10.74 -18.52 6.70
C VAL A 32 10.86 -18.32 5.19
N GLU A 33 10.02 -17.45 4.58
CA GLU A 33 10.11 -17.16 3.15
C GLU A 33 11.46 -16.51 2.77
N LYS A 34 11.94 -15.56 3.58
CA LYS A 34 13.22 -14.90 3.38
C LYS A 34 14.39 -15.87 3.52
N GLN A 35 14.29 -16.88 4.39
CA GLN A 35 15.30 -17.93 4.52
C GLN A 35 15.34 -18.89 3.32
N LYS A 36 14.18 -19.18 2.70
CA LYS A 36 14.10 -20.03 1.49
C LYS A 36 14.64 -19.33 0.25
N ASP A 37 14.45 -18.02 0.16
CA ASP A 37 14.92 -17.18 -0.94
C ASP A 37 15.48 -15.85 -0.37
N ASN A 38 16.74 -15.86 -0.02
CA ASN A 38 17.42 -14.71 0.59
C ASN A 38 17.76 -13.59 -0.42
N GLN A 39 17.72 -13.87 -1.71
CA GLN A 39 17.94 -12.87 -2.75
C GLN A 39 16.66 -12.06 -3.02
N GLY A 40 15.51 -12.74 -3.03
CA GLY A 40 14.23 -12.15 -3.38
C GLY A 40 14.19 -11.59 -4.80
N VAL A 41 13.23 -10.71 -5.06
CA VAL A 41 13.06 -10.04 -6.36
C VAL A 41 13.29 -8.53 -6.22
N SER A 42 13.81 -7.91 -7.30
CA SER A 42 14.07 -6.46 -7.34
C SER A 42 13.06 -5.80 -8.30
N TRP A 43 12.27 -4.86 -7.75
CA TRP A 43 11.30 -4.07 -8.50
C TRP A 43 11.49 -2.57 -8.22
N SER A 44 10.58 -1.97 -7.45
CA SER A 44 10.68 -0.57 -7.04
C SER A 44 11.58 -0.35 -5.81
N ASN A 45 12.06 -1.39 -5.16
CA ASN A 45 12.94 -1.33 -4.00
C ASN A 45 14.39 -1.02 -4.41
N GLY A 46 14.95 0.05 -3.85
CA GLY A 46 16.36 0.36 -4.04
C GLY A 46 17.28 -0.58 -3.24
N ILE A 47 16.87 -0.88 -2.00
CA ILE A 47 17.54 -1.79 -1.07
C ILE A 47 16.43 -2.55 -0.33
N GLY A 48 16.74 -3.72 0.18
CA GLY A 48 15.81 -4.53 0.96
C GLY A 48 15.38 -5.80 0.24
N TRP A 49 14.67 -6.65 0.96
CA TRP A 49 14.18 -7.91 0.46
C TRP A 49 12.70 -7.83 0.06
N HIS A 50 12.35 -8.43 -1.05
CA HIS A 50 11.00 -8.52 -1.59
C HIS A 50 10.72 -9.98 -1.96
N SER A 51 9.65 -10.58 -1.43
CA SER A 51 9.25 -11.95 -1.75
C SER A 51 8.75 -12.09 -3.18
N ASN A 52 8.43 -13.31 -3.61
CA ASN A 52 7.60 -13.53 -4.78
C ASN A 52 6.19 -12.92 -4.58
N ASN A 53 5.40 -12.81 -5.66
CA ASN A 53 4.11 -12.12 -5.70
C ASN A 53 2.89 -12.99 -5.31
N TYR A 54 3.09 -14.19 -4.77
CA TYR A 54 2.01 -15.17 -4.61
C TYR A 54 1.84 -15.64 -3.17
N LEU A 55 2.17 -14.81 -2.17
CA LEU A 55 2.03 -15.18 -0.76
C LEU A 55 0.60 -15.52 -0.38
N HIS A 56 -0.39 -14.86 -0.97
CA HIS A 56 -1.82 -15.13 -0.76
C HIS A 56 -2.26 -16.56 -1.11
N GLN A 57 -1.45 -17.32 -1.85
CA GLN A 57 -1.73 -18.74 -2.17
C GLN A 57 -1.23 -19.70 -1.07
N ARG A 58 -0.55 -19.18 -0.03
CA ARG A 58 0.01 -19.97 1.04
C ARG A 58 -0.87 -19.94 2.29
N PRO A 59 -1.05 -21.06 3.00
CA PRO A 59 -1.90 -21.14 4.17
C PRO A 59 -1.56 -20.11 5.25
N GLU A 60 -0.28 -19.81 5.44
CA GLU A 60 0.21 -18.88 6.46
C GLU A 60 -0.24 -17.43 6.26
N PHE A 61 -0.67 -17.08 5.04
CA PHE A 61 -1.09 -15.73 4.66
C PHE A 61 -2.59 -15.62 4.37
N GLN A 62 -3.39 -16.67 4.59
CA GLN A 62 -4.83 -16.67 4.30
C GLN A 62 -5.59 -15.65 5.17
N ASP A 63 -5.28 -15.55 6.46
CA ASP A 63 -5.93 -14.60 7.36
C ASP A 63 -5.81 -13.15 6.83
N ILE A 64 -4.61 -12.73 6.43
CA ILE A 64 -4.40 -11.38 5.89
C ILE A 64 -4.98 -11.23 4.47
N ALA A 65 -4.95 -12.27 3.65
CA ALA A 65 -5.52 -12.24 2.31
C ALA A 65 -7.05 -12.02 2.36
N GLU A 66 -7.75 -12.66 3.28
CA GLU A 66 -9.18 -12.48 3.51
C GLU A 66 -9.50 -11.05 3.97
N ILE A 67 -8.74 -10.53 4.94
CA ILE A 67 -8.89 -9.14 5.42
C ILE A 67 -8.69 -8.15 4.26
N ILE A 68 -7.67 -8.35 3.41
CA ILE A 68 -7.41 -7.51 2.25
C ILE A 68 -8.60 -7.51 1.28
N VAL A 69 -9.10 -8.70 0.90
CA VAL A 69 -10.19 -8.81 -0.09
C VAL A 69 -11.47 -8.17 0.44
N ASN A 70 -11.83 -8.41 1.70
CA ASN A 70 -13.04 -7.84 2.31
C ASN A 70 -12.99 -6.30 2.30
N ASN A 71 -11.88 -5.71 2.70
CA ASN A 71 -11.74 -4.25 2.70
C ASN A 71 -11.64 -3.67 1.28
N ALA A 72 -11.07 -4.42 0.33
CA ALA A 72 -11.06 -4.00 -1.07
C ALA A 72 -12.48 -4.00 -1.67
N LEU A 73 -13.33 -4.96 -1.31
CA LEU A 73 -14.74 -5.00 -1.72
C LEU A 73 -15.49 -3.79 -1.17
N GLU A 74 -15.33 -3.45 0.12
CA GLU A 74 -15.93 -2.25 0.73
C GLU A 74 -15.48 -0.97 0.01
N ALA A 75 -14.17 -0.82 -0.24
CA ALA A 75 -13.64 0.32 -0.99
C ALA A 75 -14.18 0.38 -2.43
N GLY A 76 -14.34 -0.77 -3.08
CA GLY A 76 -14.91 -0.87 -4.43
C GLY A 76 -16.38 -0.49 -4.48
N GLU A 77 -17.17 -0.88 -3.48
CA GLU A 77 -18.57 -0.49 -3.35
C GLU A 77 -18.70 1.02 -3.16
N GLU A 78 -17.88 1.62 -2.30
CA GLU A 78 -17.89 3.06 -2.03
C GLU A 78 -17.61 3.90 -3.28
N ILE A 79 -16.71 3.47 -4.16
CA ILE A 79 -16.41 4.18 -5.42
C ILE A 79 -17.32 3.78 -6.57
N GLY A 80 -18.31 2.91 -6.33
CA GLY A 80 -19.38 2.59 -7.29
C GLY A 80 -19.02 1.49 -8.29
N PHE A 81 -18.13 0.55 -7.96
CA PHE A 81 -17.92 -0.63 -8.81
C PHE A 81 -19.15 -1.54 -8.83
N ASP A 82 -19.48 -2.08 -9.99
CA ASP A 82 -20.62 -3.00 -10.15
C ASP A 82 -20.27 -4.40 -9.64
N LEU A 83 -20.31 -4.56 -8.31
CA LEU A 83 -20.00 -5.84 -7.63
C LEU A 83 -21.07 -6.92 -7.82
N LYS A 84 -22.16 -6.63 -8.57
CA LYS A 84 -23.13 -7.64 -9.04
C LYS A 84 -22.65 -8.36 -10.29
N LYS A 85 -21.80 -7.73 -11.08
CA LYS A 85 -21.23 -8.29 -12.32
C LYS A 85 -19.78 -8.72 -12.16
N PHE A 86 -19.06 -8.10 -11.22
CA PHE A 86 -17.65 -8.33 -11.00
C PHE A 86 -17.39 -8.69 -9.55
N THR A 87 -16.35 -9.47 -9.33
CA THR A 87 -15.76 -9.62 -8.00
C THR A 87 -14.32 -9.14 -8.02
N MET A 88 -13.82 -8.80 -6.85
CA MET A 88 -12.43 -8.43 -6.65
C MET A 88 -11.63 -9.64 -6.19
N ILE A 89 -10.46 -9.80 -6.76
CA ILE A 89 -9.52 -10.87 -6.42
C ILE A 89 -8.16 -10.29 -6.07
N LEU A 90 -7.48 -10.94 -5.17
CA LEU A 90 -6.10 -10.61 -4.82
C LEU A 90 -5.18 -11.16 -5.92
N GLY A 91 -4.77 -10.28 -6.84
CA GLY A 91 -3.95 -10.65 -8.00
C GLY A 91 -2.49 -10.90 -7.63
N ASN A 92 -1.93 -10.02 -6.81
CA ASN A 92 -0.58 -10.11 -6.28
C ASN A 92 -0.55 -9.81 -4.79
N CYS A 93 0.30 -10.52 -4.05
CA CYS A 93 0.54 -10.27 -2.64
C CYS A 93 1.98 -10.66 -2.31
N TRP A 94 2.74 -9.74 -1.74
CA TRP A 94 4.15 -9.94 -1.44
C TRP A 94 4.57 -9.25 -0.15
N ALA A 95 5.59 -9.78 0.50
CA ALA A 95 6.21 -9.16 1.65
C ALA A 95 7.44 -8.33 1.25
N VAL A 96 7.64 -7.23 1.96
CA VAL A 96 8.81 -6.37 1.82
C VAL A 96 9.46 -6.20 3.20
N VAL A 97 10.77 -6.46 3.25
CA VAL A 97 11.59 -6.25 4.45
C VAL A 97 12.62 -5.19 4.13
N ASN A 98 12.43 -4.02 4.69
CA ASN A 98 13.24 -2.84 4.43
C ASN A 98 14.17 -2.55 5.62
N PRO A 99 15.48 -2.85 5.51
CA PRO A 99 16.47 -2.44 6.50
C PRO A 99 16.67 -0.91 6.47
N LYS A 100 17.57 -0.42 7.33
CA LYS A 100 17.95 0.99 7.37
C LYS A 100 18.35 1.51 5.99
N PHE A 101 17.86 2.70 5.63
CA PHE A 101 18.01 3.41 4.34
C PHE A 101 17.27 2.78 3.15
N ALA A 102 16.59 1.66 3.32
CA ALA A 102 15.75 1.11 2.26
C ALA A 102 14.52 1.98 1.99
N PHE A 103 14.19 2.15 0.72
CA PHE A 103 13.06 2.96 0.23
C PHE A 103 12.48 2.34 -1.05
N ASN A 104 11.33 2.85 -1.50
CA ASN A 104 10.80 2.49 -2.81
C ASN A 104 10.68 3.74 -3.68
N PHE A 105 11.13 3.64 -4.92
CA PHE A 105 10.99 4.69 -5.94
C PHE A 105 9.50 4.98 -6.21
N VAL A 106 9.23 6.17 -6.77
CA VAL A 106 7.89 6.51 -7.24
C VAL A 106 7.49 5.60 -8.38
N HIS A 107 6.32 4.97 -8.25
CA HIS A 107 5.75 4.04 -9.23
C HIS A 107 4.23 3.98 -9.08
N ASN A 108 3.58 3.24 -9.96
CA ASN A 108 2.17 2.83 -9.89
C ASN A 108 2.04 1.36 -10.30
N HIS A 109 0.83 0.80 -10.22
CA HIS A 109 0.57 -0.61 -10.54
C HIS A 109 -0.40 -0.73 -11.71
N PRO A 110 0.10 -0.75 -12.97
CA PRO A 110 -0.76 -0.94 -14.14
C PRO A 110 -1.45 -2.32 -14.09
N ASN A 111 -2.62 -2.40 -14.71
CA ASN A 111 -3.46 -3.62 -14.79
C ASN A 111 -4.09 -4.08 -13.46
N SER A 112 -4.08 -3.24 -12.44
CA SER A 112 -4.80 -3.46 -11.19
C SER A 112 -5.78 -2.31 -10.94
N VAL A 113 -6.82 -2.55 -10.15
CA VAL A 113 -7.83 -1.52 -9.85
C VAL A 113 -7.54 -0.81 -8.53
N LEU A 114 -7.18 -1.58 -7.50
CA LEU A 114 -6.72 -1.07 -6.22
C LEU A 114 -5.37 -1.70 -5.86
N SER A 115 -4.60 -0.98 -5.10
CA SER A 115 -3.35 -1.45 -4.50
C SER A 115 -3.33 -1.09 -3.02
N GLY A 116 -2.47 -1.73 -2.26
CA GLY A 116 -2.38 -1.38 -0.86
C GLY A 116 -1.15 -1.94 -0.16
N VAL A 117 -1.03 -1.53 1.10
CA VAL A 117 0.02 -1.98 2.02
C VAL A 117 -0.57 -2.22 3.40
N TYR A 118 -0.11 -3.32 4.01
CA TYR A 118 -0.36 -3.64 5.42
C TYR A 118 0.98 -3.67 6.18
N TYR A 119 1.08 -2.93 7.28
CA TYR A 119 2.30 -2.85 8.07
C TYR A 119 2.34 -3.92 9.16
N VAL A 120 3.23 -4.89 8.99
CA VAL A 120 3.45 -5.97 9.97
C VAL A 120 4.37 -5.50 11.10
N LYS A 121 5.44 -4.77 10.77
CA LYS A 121 6.35 -4.15 11.72
C LYS A 121 6.73 -2.75 11.23
N ALA A 122 6.54 -1.75 12.07
CA ALA A 122 6.82 -0.36 11.75
C ALA A 122 7.48 0.34 12.96
N PRO A 123 8.80 0.25 13.10
CA PRO A 123 9.52 0.94 14.17
C PRO A 123 9.43 2.46 13.99
N GLU A 124 9.77 3.21 15.04
CA GLU A 124 9.82 4.66 14.96
C GLU A 124 10.84 5.11 13.90
N ASN A 125 10.54 6.19 13.18
CA ASN A 125 11.37 6.74 12.09
C ASN A 125 11.60 5.79 10.90
N CYS A 126 10.74 4.78 10.70
CA CYS A 126 10.92 3.84 9.59
C CYS A 126 10.43 4.36 8.22
N GLY A 127 10.02 5.64 8.13
CA GLY A 127 9.42 6.23 6.93
C GLY A 127 8.00 5.74 6.68
N GLY A 128 7.30 6.38 5.76
CA GLY A 128 5.92 6.06 5.40
C GLY A 128 5.72 5.94 3.90
N ILE A 129 4.54 5.49 3.50
CA ILE A 129 4.11 5.58 2.10
C ILE A 129 3.71 7.02 1.80
N PHE A 130 4.15 7.53 0.68
CA PHE A 130 3.70 8.83 0.18
C PHE A 130 3.04 8.71 -1.17
N PHE A 131 2.06 9.58 -1.41
CA PHE A 131 1.34 9.72 -2.66
C PHE A 131 1.64 11.06 -3.29
N LYS A 132 1.71 11.09 -4.62
CA LYS A 132 1.88 12.31 -5.41
C LYS A 132 0.58 12.65 -6.13
N ASP A 133 0.24 13.92 -6.19
CA ASP A 133 -0.82 14.39 -7.06
C ASP A 133 -0.47 14.03 -8.52
N SER A 134 -1.38 13.36 -9.21
CA SER A 134 -1.18 12.90 -10.59
C SER A 134 -1.51 13.98 -11.64
N ARG A 135 -1.96 15.17 -11.20
CA ARG A 135 -2.28 16.31 -12.08
C ARG A 135 -1.04 17.17 -12.29
N ASP A 136 -0.08 16.71 -13.07
CA ASP A 136 1.21 17.38 -13.27
C ASP A 136 1.06 18.86 -13.67
N ALA A 137 0.06 19.19 -14.49
CA ALA A 137 -0.21 20.55 -14.91
C ALA A 137 -0.59 21.50 -13.75
N ALA A 138 -1.19 20.97 -12.67
CA ALA A 138 -1.54 21.77 -11.49
C ALA A 138 -0.29 22.27 -10.73
N HIS A 139 0.87 21.68 -11.01
CA HIS A 139 2.12 21.96 -10.29
C HIS A 139 3.15 22.73 -11.13
N MET A 140 2.80 23.12 -12.38
CA MET A 140 3.71 23.89 -13.23
C MET A 140 4.05 25.27 -12.66
N PHE A 141 3.15 25.85 -11.88
CA PHE A 141 3.36 27.13 -11.22
C PHE A 141 2.75 27.12 -9.83
N MET A 142 3.58 27.41 -8.82
CA MET A 142 3.14 27.57 -7.45
C MET A 142 3.39 29.01 -6.99
N PRO A 143 2.33 29.80 -6.75
CA PRO A 143 2.45 31.13 -6.19
C PRO A 143 2.92 31.05 -4.73
N ALA A 144 3.34 32.22 -4.17
CA ALA A 144 3.57 32.30 -2.73
C ALA A 144 2.26 32.04 -1.97
N LEU A 145 2.27 31.11 -1.04
CA LEU A 145 1.13 30.73 -0.23
C LEU A 145 1.24 31.33 1.18
N ALA A 146 0.13 31.84 1.71
CA ALA A 146 0.05 32.22 3.10
C ALA A 146 0.00 31.00 4.03
N GLU A 147 -0.65 29.92 3.54
CA GLU A 147 -0.74 28.63 4.24
C GLU A 147 -0.86 27.49 3.23
N MET A 148 -0.39 26.29 3.61
CA MET A 148 -0.56 25.10 2.82
C MET A 148 -1.95 24.50 3.05
N THR A 149 -2.74 24.39 2.00
CA THR A 149 -4.08 23.79 2.04
C THR A 149 -4.08 22.45 1.32
N PRO A 150 -5.09 21.57 1.55
CA PRO A 150 -5.20 20.29 0.84
C PRO A 150 -5.22 20.42 -0.70
N TRP A 151 -5.72 21.54 -1.23
CA TRP A 151 -5.77 21.80 -2.69
C TRP A 151 -4.42 22.10 -3.32
N MET A 152 -3.42 22.46 -2.52
CA MET A 152 -2.08 22.82 -2.97
C MET A 152 -1.03 21.75 -2.63
N LEU A 153 -1.43 20.66 -2.00
CA LEU A 153 -0.53 19.55 -1.68
C LEU A 153 -0.14 18.80 -2.96
N GLN A 154 1.15 18.72 -3.21
CA GLN A 154 1.71 17.92 -4.30
C GLN A 154 2.07 16.51 -3.86
N LYS A 155 2.29 16.32 -2.56
CA LYS A 155 2.66 15.07 -1.92
C LYS A 155 2.01 15.00 -0.55
N ILE A 156 1.49 13.82 -0.20
CA ILE A 156 1.03 13.52 1.16
C ILE A 156 1.68 12.21 1.63
N THR A 157 2.12 12.18 2.88
CA THR A 157 2.74 10.99 3.48
C THR A 157 1.86 10.44 4.60
N TYR A 158 1.66 9.13 4.59
CA TYR A 158 1.02 8.39 5.68
C TYR A 158 2.10 7.67 6.49
N LYS A 159 2.12 7.94 7.80
CA LYS A 159 3.05 7.28 8.73
C LYS A 159 2.80 5.77 8.73
N ALA A 160 3.87 4.99 8.63
CA ALA A 160 3.81 3.55 8.86
C ALA A 160 3.50 3.29 10.34
N THR A 161 2.52 2.44 10.60
CA THR A 161 2.11 2.01 11.94
C THR A 161 1.77 0.52 11.88
N ALA A 162 2.32 -0.28 12.78
CA ALA A 162 2.01 -1.71 12.83
C ALA A 162 0.50 -1.94 12.98
N GLY A 163 -0.08 -2.88 12.22
CA GLY A 163 -1.50 -3.14 12.16
C GLY A 163 -2.30 -2.23 11.21
N LYS A 164 -1.70 -1.17 10.67
CA LYS A 164 -2.38 -0.27 9.73
C LYS A 164 -2.39 -0.84 8.32
N MET A 165 -3.54 -0.80 7.67
CA MET A 165 -3.73 -1.06 6.25
C MET A 165 -4.07 0.24 5.52
N ILE A 166 -3.53 0.40 4.31
CA ILE A 166 -3.83 1.52 3.41
C ILE A 166 -4.17 0.93 2.06
N ILE A 167 -5.32 1.36 1.49
CA ILE A 167 -5.79 0.97 0.15
C ILE A 167 -5.93 2.23 -0.69
N PHE A 168 -5.57 2.15 -1.96
CA PHE A 168 -5.60 3.29 -2.88
C PHE A 168 -5.77 2.83 -4.33
N PRO A 169 -6.23 3.70 -5.24
CA PRO A 169 -6.30 3.40 -6.66
C PRO A 169 -4.92 3.05 -7.23
N SER A 170 -4.82 1.95 -7.97
CA SER A 170 -3.54 1.43 -8.48
C SER A 170 -2.80 2.38 -9.42
N TRP A 171 -3.53 3.29 -10.09
CA TRP A 171 -2.95 4.32 -10.96
C TRP A 171 -2.23 5.45 -10.20
N LEU A 172 -2.49 5.59 -8.88
CA LEU A 172 -1.95 6.69 -8.08
C LEU A 172 -0.44 6.52 -7.86
N ASN A 173 0.33 7.51 -8.32
CA ASN A 173 1.77 7.53 -8.14
C ASN A 173 2.14 7.62 -6.66
N HIS A 174 2.92 6.66 -6.21
CA HIS A 174 3.34 6.56 -4.81
C HIS A 174 4.77 6.03 -4.69
N GLY A 175 5.34 6.24 -3.54
CA GLY A 175 6.65 5.71 -3.17
C GLY A 175 6.71 5.52 -1.67
N VAL A 176 7.86 5.05 -1.17
CA VAL A 176 8.05 4.82 0.26
C VAL A 176 9.31 5.52 0.73
N GLU A 177 9.18 6.32 1.78
CA GLU A 177 10.29 7.07 2.36
C GLU A 177 11.35 6.14 2.94
N PRO A 178 12.62 6.59 3.01
CA PRO A 178 13.70 5.80 3.60
C PRO A 178 13.39 5.38 5.04
N ASN A 179 13.71 4.13 5.36
CA ASN A 179 13.73 3.68 6.75
C ASN A 179 14.96 4.27 7.45
N LEU A 180 14.76 5.17 8.39
CA LEU A 180 15.83 5.78 9.17
C LEU A 180 16.01 5.12 10.56
N SER A 181 15.22 4.09 10.85
CA SER A 181 15.36 3.25 12.04
C SER A 181 16.53 2.28 11.89
N ASP A 182 17.09 1.86 13.01
CA ASP A 182 18.07 0.74 13.05
C ASP A 182 17.39 -0.64 12.95
N GLU A 183 16.04 -0.66 13.02
CA GLU A 183 15.24 -1.86 12.87
C GLU A 183 14.60 -1.95 11.48
N GLU A 184 14.33 -3.19 11.01
CA GLU A 184 13.63 -3.42 9.75
C GLU A 184 12.16 -2.99 9.83
N ARG A 185 11.68 -2.27 8.82
CA ARG A 185 10.23 -2.13 8.53
C ARG A 185 9.80 -3.33 7.71
N VAL A 186 8.70 -3.98 8.11
CA VAL A 186 8.13 -5.15 7.41
C VAL A 186 6.70 -4.86 7.03
N CYS A 187 6.36 -5.03 5.76
CA CYS A 187 5.00 -4.88 5.28
C CYS A 187 4.61 -5.98 4.28
N ILE A 188 3.31 -6.14 4.09
CA ILE A 188 2.71 -6.91 3.01
C ILE A 188 2.06 -5.91 2.06
N SER A 189 2.47 -5.94 0.79
CA SER A 189 1.89 -5.14 -0.28
C SER A 189 1.06 -6.04 -1.20
N PHE A 190 0.05 -5.44 -1.85
CA PHE A 190 -0.89 -6.21 -2.65
C PHE A 190 -1.50 -5.40 -3.77
N ASN A 191 -1.97 -6.11 -4.79
CA ASN A 191 -2.76 -5.57 -5.89
C ASN A 191 -4.05 -6.34 -6.04
N ILE A 192 -5.13 -5.60 -6.25
CA ILE A 192 -6.48 -6.12 -6.47
C ILE A 192 -6.82 -5.98 -7.96
N SER A 193 -7.29 -7.07 -8.53
CA SER A 193 -7.85 -7.13 -9.88
C SER A 193 -9.35 -7.39 -9.82
N MET A 194 -10.06 -7.10 -10.91
CA MET A 194 -11.48 -7.43 -11.05
C MET A 194 -11.64 -8.56 -12.06
N THR A 195 -12.57 -9.48 -11.79
CA THR A 195 -12.99 -10.53 -12.72
C THR A 195 -14.50 -10.61 -12.79
N TYR A 196 -15.04 -11.08 -13.92
CA TYR A 196 -16.47 -11.31 -14.05
C TYR A 196 -16.92 -12.40 -13.07
N LEU A 197 -18.10 -12.19 -12.47
CA LEU A 197 -18.83 -13.25 -11.78
C LEU A 197 -19.40 -14.17 -12.88
N ILE A 198 -18.99 -15.44 -12.84
CA ILE A 198 -19.44 -16.50 -13.76
C ILE A 198 -20.72 -17.13 -13.21
#